data_fa306401625c772abfa9e51c48e823e6
#
_entry.id   fa306401625c772abfa9e51c48e823e6
#
_cell.length_a   1.000
_cell.length_b   1.000
_cell.length_c   1.000
_cell.angle_alpha   90.00
_cell.angle_beta   90.00
_cell.angle_gamma   90.00
#
_symmetry.space_group_name_H-M   'P 1'
#
loop_
_entity.id
_entity.type
_entity.pdbx_description
1 polymer ?
#
loop_
_entity_poly.entity_id
_entity_poly.type
_entity_poly.pdbx_seq_one_letter_code
_entity_poly.pdbx_strand_id
1 'polypeptide(L)'
;MTTDLKAMYKKVHKDAFPETMTILLGDEKLVYHKRVWTLDNEEKGLRYGENPDQPAALYELREGGITCGGLRWRGPGQGIVSAMTEAQMIQAGKHPGKTNLTDVDNGANILQYLSERPAAIILKHNNPCGAAWDDGGVAAALDKAFWCDRIAAFGGAVVVNRPFTREAAEMVAASYFEVVAAPAYEEGAVEILKGRKNLRIMELPGLGRLDELTQSAFLDIKSLADGGIVVQKSFVNRILTDADFLPAEATDKNGVTVTAAGAVCSLFIQTPTR
;
A
#
# COMPACT_ATOMS: atom_id res chain seq x y z
N MET A 1 -8.97 -1.39 38.49
CA MET A 1 -9.24 -0.35 37.45
C MET A 1 -9.57 -1.08 36.16
N THR A 2 -10.84 -1.17 35.78
CA THR A 2 -11.23 -1.71 34.47
C THR A 2 -10.89 -0.65 33.42
N THR A 3 -9.79 -0.84 32.72
CA THR A 3 -9.42 0.02 31.59
C THR A 3 -10.51 -0.14 30.52
N ASP A 4 -11.21 0.93 30.18
CA ASP A 4 -12.21 0.90 29.11
C ASP A 4 -11.49 0.73 27.78
N LEU A 5 -11.35 -0.50 27.32
CA LEU A 5 -10.72 -0.86 26.05
C LEU A 5 -11.35 -0.11 24.87
N LYS A 6 -12.66 0.16 24.90
CA LYS A 6 -13.33 0.93 23.84
C LYS A 6 -12.88 2.39 23.80
N ALA A 7 -12.53 2.97 24.95
CA ALA A 7 -11.99 4.34 25.02
C ALA A 7 -10.57 4.39 24.45
N MET A 8 -9.73 3.37 24.65
CA MET A 8 -8.39 3.32 24.07
C MET A 8 -8.43 3.36 22.54
N TYR A 9 -9.33 2.63 21.91
CA TYR A 9 -9.49 2.64 20.45
C TYR A 9 -10.05 3.95 19.86
N LYS A 10 -10.52 4.87 20.70
CA LYS A 10 -11.01 6.18 20.25
C LYS A 10 -9.98 7.30 20.44
N LYS A 11 -8.95 7.05 21.23
CA LYS A 11 -7.95 8.04 21.57
C LYS A 11 -6.95 8.18 20.42
N VAL A 12 -6.75 9.41 19.93
CA VAL A 12 -5.59 9.77 19.11
C VAL A 12 -4.47 10.13 20.08
N HIS A 13 -3.36 9.41 20.04
CA HIS A 13 -2.22 9.73 20.87
C HIS A 13 -1.48 10.93 20.28
N LYS A 14 -1.13 11.90 21.14
CA LYS A 14 -0.15 12.91 20.76
C LYS A 14 1.20 12.21 20.74
N ASP A 15 1.79 12.11 19.57
CA ASP A 15 3.11 11.50 19.44
C ASP A 15 4.21 12.44 19.95
N ALA A 16 5.34 11.87 20.37
CA ALA A 16 6.53 12.59 20.81
C ALA A 16 7.64 12.56 19.75
N PHE A 17 7.34 12.11 18.54
CA PHE A 17 8.31 12.03 17.46
C PHE A 17 8.66 13.41 16.93
N PRO A 18 9.95 13.65 16.53
CA PRO A 18 10.39 14.93 16.03
C PRO A 18 9.72 15.30 14.69
N GLU A 19 9.69 16.59 14.38
CA GLU A 19 9.13 17.08 13.10
C GLU A 19 9.94 16.63 11.89
N THR A 20 11.24 16.39 12.08
CA THR A 20 12.14 15.93 11.02
C THR A 20 12.96 14.73 11.50
N MET A 21 13.21 13.80 10.58
CA MET A 21 14.12 12.69 10.77
C MET A 21 15.12 12.67 9.62
N THR A 22 16.40 12.51 9.92
CA THR A 22 17.46 12.44 8.92
C THR A 22 18.17 11.09 9.01
N ILE A 23 18.32 10.43 7.87
CA ILE A 23 19.12 9.21 7.73
C ILE A 23 20.36 9.55 6.90
N LEU A 24 21.52 9.21 7.42
CA LEU A 24 22.80 9.32 6.72
C LEU A 24 23.31 7.91 6.40
N LEU A 25 23.65 7.67 5.14
CA LEU A 25 24.21 6.42 4.64
C LEU A 25 25.52 6.75 3.90
N GLY A 26 26.65 6.79 4.64
CA GLY A 26 27.87 7.35 4.12
C GLY A 26 27.67 8.82 3.78
N ASP A 27 27.91 9.20 2.53
CA ASP A 27 27.72 10.57 2.03
C ASP A 27 26.29 10.89 1.57
N GLU A 28 25.42 9.88 1.52
CA GLU A 28 24.02 10.04 1.12
C GLU A 28 23.18 10.53 2.28
N LYS A 29 22.26 11.47 2.01
CA LYS A 29 21.38 12.07 3.01
C LYS A 29 19.92 11.98 2.58
N LEU A 30 19.09 11.49 3.49
CA LEU A 30 17.62 11.43 3.34
C LEU A 30 16.99 12.24 4.46
N VAL A 31 16.19 13.26 4.12
CA VAL A 31 15.47 14.09 5.10
C VAL A 31 13.99 13.84 4.99
N TYR A 32 13.41 13.43 6.08
CA TYR A 32 11.99 13.11 6.20
C TYR A 32 11.30 14.15 7.08
N HIS A 33 10.12 14.61 6.65
CA HIS A 33 9.26 15.49 7.43
C HIS A 33 8.05 14.71 7.93
N LYS A 34 7.70 14.93 9.20
CA LYS A 34 6.52 14.33 9.80
C LYS A 34 5.25 14.83 9.12
N ARG A 35 4.33 13.92 8.84
CA ARG A 35 3.04 14.23 8.26
C ARG A 35 1.99 14.34 9.36
N VAL A 36 1.30 15.47 9.39
CA VAL A 36 0.10 15.72 10.18
C VAL A 36 -0.99 16.28 9.28
N TRP A 37 -2.24 16.14 9.68
CA TRP A 37 -3.41 16.65 8.96
C TRP A 37 -4.23 17.53 9.93
N THR A 38 -4.75 18.65 9.44
CA THR A 38 -5.69 19.48 10.19
C THR A 38 -7.11 18.99 9.92
N LEU A 39 -7.68 18.27 10.84
CA LEU A 39 -9.02 17.71 10.76
C LEU A 39 -9.84 18.22 11.93
N ASP A 40 -11.02 18.80 11.66
CA ASP A 40 -11.89 19.39 12.67
C ASP A 40 -11.19 20.50 13.51
N ASN A 41 -10.32 21.31 12.87
CA ASN A 41 -9.47 22.34 13.49
C ASN A 41 -8.45 21.80 14.51
N GLU A 42 -8.11 20.52 14.45
CA GLU A 42 -7.07 19.91 15.26
C GLU A 42 -6.00 19.27 14.38
N GLU A 43 -4.73 19.48 14.73
CA GLU A 43 -3.62 18.74 14.11
C GLU A 43 -3.60 17.30 14.64
N LYS A 44 -3.67 16.35 13.70
CA LYS A 44 -3.68 14.91 13.99
C LYS A 44 -2.63 14.20 13.15
N GLY A 45 -1.70 13.54 13.81
CA GLY A 45 -0.81 12.53 13.21
C GLY A 45 -1.52 11.20 13.03
N LEU A 46 -0.79 10.08 13.09
CA LEU A 46 -1.43 8.76 13.10
C LEU A 46 -2.22 8.55 14.39
N ARG A 47 -3.34 7.82 14.29
CA ARG A 47 -4.15 7.51 15.47
C ARG A 47 -3.36 6.65 16.47
N TYR A 48 -2.64 5.63 15.99
CA TYR A 48 -1.75 4.74 16.74
C TYR A 48 -0.91 3.89 15.78
N GLY A 49 0.04 3.14 16.31
CA GLY A 49 0.87 2.18 15.60
C GLY A 49 0.12 0.89 15.25
N GLU A 50 0.68 -0.26 15.60
CA GLU A 50 0.00 -1.55 15.44
C GLU A 50 -1.08 -1.76 16.50
N ASN A 51 -0.81 -1.34 17.74
CA ASN A 51 -1.72 -1.46 18.85
C ASN A 51 -2.16 -0.07 19.36
N PRO A 52 -3.34 0.04 19.99
CA PRO A 52 -3.91 1.32 20.42
C PRO A 52 -3.08 2.11 21.43
N ASP A 53 -2.15 1.48 22.13
CA ASP A 53 -1.24 2.07 23.12
C ASP A 53 0.11 2.49 22.53
N GLN A 54 0.36 2.23 21.25
CA GLN A 54 1.61 2.56 20.58
C GLN A 54 1.51 3.88 19.83
N PRO A 55 2.19 4.96 20.26
CA PRO A 55 2.33 6.17 19.46
C PRO A 55 3.04 5.85 18.13
N ALA A 56 2.64 6.53 17.06
CA ALA A 56 3.25 6.38 15.75
C ALA A 56 3.21 7.69 14.97
N ALA A 57 4.19 7.89 14.10
CA ALA A 57 4.24 9.01 13.18
C ALA A 57 4.48 8.53 11.76
N LEU A 58 3.91 9.25 10.79
CA LEU A 58 4.19 9.08 9.37
C LEU A 58 5.22 10.13 8.95
N TYR A 59 6.18 9.72 8.13
CA TYR A 59 7.17 10.61 7.58
C TYR A 59 7.20 10.53 6.05
N GLU A 60 7.27 11.68 5.42
CA GLU A 60 7.44 11.84 3.98
C GLU A 60 8.89 12.19 3.66
N LEU A 61 9.50 11.53 2.67
CA LEU A 61 10.81 11.92 2.15
C LEU A 61 10.69 13.24 1.39
N ARG A 62 11.36 14.29 1.88
CA ARG A 62 11.26 15.65 1.34
C ARG A 62 12.53 16.13 0.66
N GLU A 63 13.70 15.67 1.11
CA GLU A 63 14.99 16.12 0.58
C GLU A 63 15.98 14.97 0.52
N GLY A 64 16.94 15.11 -0.38
CA GLY A 64 18.03 14.15 -0.55
C GLY A 64 17.66 12.97 -1.43
N GLY A 65 18.49 11.94 -1.39
CA GLY A 65 18.30 10.75 -2.23
C GLY A 65 19.44 9.77 -2.04
N ILE A 66 19.34 8.66 -2.75
CA ILE A 66 20.35 7.60 -2.82
C ILE A 66 20.78 7.48 -4.27
N THR A 67 22.10 7.36 -4.49
CA THR A 67 22.69 7.21 -5.83
C THR A 67 23.48 5.91 -5.97
N CYS A 68 23.68 5.18 -4.89
CA CYS A 68 24.51 3.99 -4.87
C CYS A 68 23.95 2.82 -5.71
N GLY A 69 24.83 1.98 -6.19
CA GLY A 69 24.52 0.69 -6.82
C GLY A 69 23.96 0.77 -8.25
N GLY A 70 24.01 1.92 -8.93
CA GLY A 70 23.55 2.08 -10.31
C GLY A 70 22.05 1.84 -10.49
N LEU A 71 21.25 1.98 -9.44
CA LEU A 71 19.81 1.80 -9.42
C LEU A 71 19.10 3.16 -9.47
N ARG A 72 17.90 3.17 -10.03
CA ARG A 72 16.96 4.28 -9.86
C ARG A 72 16.30 4.14 -8.48
N TRP A 73 16.51 5.11 -7.62
CA TRP A 73 15.91 5.15 -6.30
C TRP A 73 14.69 6.10 -6.28
N ARG A 74 13.71 5.77 -5.47
CA ARG A 74 12.59 6.68 -5.19
C ARG A 74 13.09 7.87 -4.40
N GLY A 75 12.70 9.06 -4.82
CA GLY A 75 13.13 10.32 -4.23
C GLY A 75 11.97 11.20 -3.76
N PRO A 76 12.29 12.43 -3.33
CA PRO A 76 11.29 13.43 -2.98
C PRO A 76 10.24 13.65 -4.06
N GLY A 77 8.99 13.89 -3.65
CA GLY A 77 7.86 14.14 -4.56
C GLY A 77 7.23 12.88 -5.17
N GLN A 78 7.76 11.69 -4.89
CA GLN A 78 7.21 10.41 -5.38
C GLN A 78 6.37 9.67 -4.32
N GLY A 79 6.13 10.29 -3.16
CA GLY A 79 5.27 9.74 -2.12
C GLY A 79 3.82 9.60 -2.60
N ILE A 80 3.17 8.50 -2.25
CA ILE A 80 1.74 8.28 -2.49
C ILE A 80 1.01 8.41 -1.16
N VAL A 81 1.19 7.46 -0.27
CA VAL A 81 0.55 7.45 1.05
C VAL A 81 1.20 8.46 1.99
N SER A 82 2.53 8.54 2.02
CA SER A 82 3.26 9.45 2.89
C SER A 82 3.09 10.93 2.51
N ALA A 83 2.77 11.21 1.24
CA ALA A 83 2.55 12.57 0.73
C ALA A 83 1.07 13.02 0.77
N MET A 84 0.15 12.17 1.25
CA MET A 84 -1.28 12.45 1.27
C MET A 84 -1.58 13.77 1.99
N THR A 85 -2.30 14.66 1.31
CA THR A 85 -2.76 15.96 1.85
C THR A 85 -4.08 15.82 2.59
N GLU A 86 -4.49 16.88 3.31
CA GLU A 86 -5.80 16.95 3.97
C GLU A 86 -6.96 16.78 2.97
N ALA A 87 -6.88 17.47 1.83
CA ALA A 87 -7.90 17.41 0.78
C ALA A 87 -8.06 16.00 0.20
N GLN A 88 -6.99 15.23 0.19
CA GLN A 88 -6.99 13.83 -0.29
C GLN A 88 -7.58 12.85 0.73
N MET A 89 -7.68 13.22 1.99
CA MET A 89 -8.41 12.44 3.00
C MET A 89 -9.89 12.86 2.99
N ILE A 90 -10.65 12.43 1.97
CA ILE A 90 -12.05 12.81 1.74
C ILE A 90 -12.93 12.50 2.96
N GLN A 91 -12.65 11.39 3.64
CA GLN A 91 -13.26 11.02 4.91
C GLN A 91 -12.23 10.32 5.80
N ALA A 92 -11.98 10.87 6.98
CA ALA A 92 -11.06 10.29 7.94
C ALA A 92 -11.65 9.07 8.70
N GLY A 93 -12.97 8.93 8.74
CA GLY A 93 -13.65 7.87 9.47
C GLY A 93 -13.27 7.85 10.95
N LYS A 94 -12.68 6.75 11.41
CA LYS A 94 -12.10 6.66 12.76
C LYS A 94 -10.67 7.21 12.84
N HIS A 95 -10.23 8.00 11.94
CA HIS A 95 -8.86 8.45 11.72
C HIS A 95 -7.87 7.28 11.48
N PRO A 96 -6.99 7.33 10.48
CA PRO A 96 -6.14 6.21 10.13
C PRO A 96 -5.05 5.95 11.18
N GLY A 97 -4.84 4.67 11.49
CA GLY A 97 -3.66 4.19 12.20
C GLY A 97 -2.59 3.69 11.23
N LYS A 98 -1.44 3.26 11.77
CA LYS A 98 -0.33 2.70 10.98
C LYS A 98 -0.83 1.62 10.01
N THR A 99 -1.55 0.62 10.50
CA THR A 99 -2.00 -0.53 9.70
C THR A 99 -2.84 -0.11 8.50
N ASN A 100 -3.75 0.87 8.67
CA ASN A 100 -4.57 1.35 7.55
C ASN A 100 -3.72 1.94 6.42
N LEU A 101 -2.68 2.71 6.76
CA LEU A 101 -1.80 3.33 5.76
C LEU A 101 -0.83 2.32 5.14
N THR A 102 -0.31 1.39 5.94
CA THR A 102 0.58 0.35 5.41
C THR A 102 -0.15 -0.66 4.53
N ASP A 103 -1.45 -0.93 4.78
CA ASP A 103 -2.29 -1.72 3.87
C ASP A 103 -2.42 -1.01 2.51
N VAL A 104 -2.71 0.32 2.50
CA VAL A 104 -2.79 1.09 1.25
C VAL A 104 -1.45 1.15 0.52
N ASP A 105 -0.35 1.35 1.25
CA ASP A 105 1.01 1.37 0.69
C ASP A 105 1.38 0.04 0.04
N ASN A 106 1.11 -1.08 0.73
CA ASN A 106 1.37 -2.40 0.16
C ASN A 106 0.43 -2.71 -1.02
N GLY A 107 -0.82 -2.20 -0.99
CA GLY A 107 -1.73 -2.25 -2.14
C GLY A 107 -1.13 -1.55 -3.36
N ALA A 108 -0.58 -0.35 -3.18
CA ALA A 108 0.13 0.37 -4.24
C ALA A 108 1.36 -0.40 -4.74
N ASN A 109 2.11 -1.02 -3.82
CA ASN A 109 3.27 -1.83 -4.16
C ASN A 109 2.92 -3.07 -5.00
N ILE A 110 1.76 -3.68 -4.80
CA ILE A 110 1.27 -4.80 -5.62
C ILE A 110 0.71 -4.28 -6.95
N LEU A 111 -0.12 -3.22 -6.90
CA LEU A 111 -0.78 -2.66 -8.09
C LEU A 111 0.20 -2.12 -9.14
N GLN A 112 1.43 -1.73 -8.75
CA GLN A 112 2.43 -1.27 -9.74
C GLN A 112 2.75 -2.34 -10.80
N TYR A 113 2.56 -3.62 -10.49
CA TYR A 113 2.74 -4.75 -11.42
C TYR A 113 1.47 -5.10 -12.21
N LEU A 114 0.37 -4.42 -11.92
CA LEU A 114 -0.92 -4.56 -12.61
C LEU A 114 -1.37 -3.21 -13.20
N SER A 115 -0.43 -2.28 -13.41
CA SER A 115 -0.73 -0.90 -13.78
C SER A 115 -1.34 -0.73 -15.19
N GLU A 116 -1.12 -1.67 -16.09
CA GLU A 116 -1.61 -1.62 -17.47
C GLU A 116 -3.14 -1.76 -17.57
N ARG A 117 -3.77 -2.47 -16.62
CA ARG A 117 -5.20 -2.79 -16.63
C ARG A 117 -5.91 -2.25 -15.40
N PRO A 118 -7.24 -2.05 -15.46
CA PRO A 118 -8.02 -1.77 -14.25
C PRO A 118 -7.84 -2.92 -13.26
N ALA A 119 -7.34 -2.60 -12.05
CA ALA A 119 -7.01 -3.60 -11.04
C ALA A 119 -7.45 -3.17 -9.65
N ALA A 120 -7.79 -4.14 -8.82
CA ALA A 120 -8.18 -3.97 -7.44
C ALA A 120 -7.43 -4.98 -6.54
N ILE A 121 -7.00 -4.50 -5.39
CA ILE A 121 -6.38 -5.30 -4.33
C ILE A 121 -7.17 -5.09 -3.05
N ILE A 122 -7.40 -6.16 -2.32
CA ILE A 122 -7.94 -6.12 -0.97
C ILE A 122 -6.87 -6.64 -0.02
N LEU A 123 -6.52 -5.83 0.97
CA LEU A 123 -5.49 -6.18 1.95
C LEU A 123 -6.06 -6.13 3.37
N LYS A 124 -5.46 -6.95 4.23
CA LYS A 124 -5.70 -6.89 5.67
C LYS A 124 -4.43 -7.24 6.42
N HIS A 125 -4.01 -6.34 7.32
CA HIS A 125 -2.77 -6.50 8.09
C HIS A 125 -1.55 -6.77 7.21
N ASN A 126 -1.40 -5.97 6.14
CA ASN A 126 -0.33 -6.05 5.14
C ASN A 126 -0.30 -7.35 4.30
N ASN A 127 -1.36 -8.16 4.33
CA ASN A 127 -1.46 -9.34 3.49
C ASN A 127 -2.59 -9.18 2.47
N PRO A 128 -2.36 -9.47 1.18
CA PRO A 128 -3.42 -9.45 0.19
C PRO A 128 -4.38 -10.62 0.43
N CYS A 129 -5.67 -10.32 0.57
CA CYS A 129 -6.75 -11.30 0.60
C CYS A 129 -7.20 -11.65 -0.81
N GLY A 130 -7.08 -10.69 -1.74
CA GLY A 130 -7.42 -10.87 -3.14
C GLY A 130 -6.78 -9.78 -3.99
N ALA A 131 -6.36 -10.18 -5.19
CA ALA A 131 -5.78 -9.32 -6.21
C ALA A 131 -6.35 -9.74 -7.57
N ALA A 132 -6.89 -8.79 -8.31
CA ALA A 132 -7.43 -9.08 -9.63
C ALA A 132 -7.39 -7.85 -10.53
N TRP A 133 -7.41 -8.12 -11.83
CA TRP A 133 -7.65 -7.15 -12.88
C TRP A 133 -8.81 -7.60 -13.77
N ASP A 134 -9.44 -6.63 -14.43
CA ASP A 134 -10.51 -6.92 -15.38
C ASP A 134 -10.61 -5.81 -16.43
N ASP A 135 -10.74 -6.19 -17.70
CA ASP A 135 -10.95 -5.22 -18.79
C ASP A 135 -12.35 -4.57 -18.74
N GLY A 136 -13.28 -5.17 -17.99
CA GLY A 136 -14.59 -4.59 -17.68
C GLY A 136 -14.55 -3.44 -16.66
N GLY A 137 -13.38 -3.13 -16.08
CA GLY A 137 -13.18 -2.00 -15.20
C GLY A 137 -13.00 -2.35 -13.72
N VAL A 138 -12.93 -1.30 -12.89
CA VAL A 138 -12.63 -1.40 -11.46
C VAL A 138 -13.66 -2.24 -10.69
N ALA A 139 -14.95 -2.09 -11.00
CA ALA A 139 -15.99 -2.86 -10.31
C ALA A 139 -15.84 -4.37 -10.54
N ALA A 140 -15.60 -4.78 -11.79
CA ALA A 140 -15.37 -6.17 -12.14
C ALA A 140 -14.07 -6.72 -11.52
N ALA A 141 -12.98 -5.92 -11.51
CA ALA A 141 -11.74 -6.27 -10.86
C ALA A 141 -11.93 -6.43 -9.33
N LEU A 142 -12.68 -5.53 -8.70
CA LEU A 142 -12.99 -5.57 -7.27
C LEU A 142 -13.83 -6.79 -6.90
N ASP A 143 -14.84 -7.14 -7.71
CA ASP A 143 -15.65 -8.33 -7.50
C ASP A 143 -14.77 -9.59 -7.49
N LYS A 144 -13.92 -9.76 -8.51
CA LYS A 144 -12.96 -10.87 -8.57
C LYS A 144 -12.03 -10.90 -7.36
N ALA A 145 -11.45 -9.76 -6.96
CA ALA A 145 -10.57 -9.68 -5.82
C ALA A 145 -11.30 -10.04 -4.51
N PHE A 146 -12.56 -9.62 -4.36
CA PHE A 146 -13.37 -9.94 -3.18
C PHE A 146 -13.65 -11.45 -3.06
N TRP A 147 -13.94 -12.10 -4.18
CA TRP A 147 -14.24 -13.54 -4.18
C TRP A 147 -13.01 -14.45 -4.03
N CYS A 148 -11.78 -13.91 -4.11
CA CYS A 148 -10.58 -14.68 -3.78
C CYS A 148 -10.60 -15.19 -2.34
N ASP A 149 -10.93 -14.32 -1.37
CA ASP A 149 -11.14 -14.66 0.04
C ASP A 149 -12.02 -13.59 0.72
N ARG A 150 -13.34 -13.73 0.55
CA ARG A 150 -14.30 -12.79 1.13
C ARG A 150 -14.33 -12.77 2.66
N ILE A 151 -13.85 -13.84 3.31
CA ILE A 151 -13.84 -13.92 4.78
C ILE A 151 -12.68 -13.09 5.32
N ALA A 152 -11.48 -13.25 4.76
CA ALA A 152 -10.34 -12.44 5.13
C ALA A 152 -10.49 -10.97 4.72
N ALA A 153 -11.22 -10.68 3.63
CA ALA A 153 -11.50 -9.33 3.15
C ALA A 153 -12.32 -8.46 4.14
N PHE A 154 -13.07 -9.09 5.06
CA PHE A 154 -13.87 -8.37 6.05
C PHE A 154 -13.00 -7.46 6.94
N GLY A 155 -13.28 -6.15 6.90
CA GLY A 155 -12.50 -5.14 7.63
C GLY A 155 -11.16 -4.78 6.98
N GLY A 156 -10.94 -5.17 5.73
CA GLY A 156 -9.73 -4.86 4.97
C GLY A 156 -9.72 -3.46 4.34
N ALA A 157 -8.66 -3.19 3.61
CA ALA A 157 -8.47 -2.02 2.77
C ALA A 157 -8.61 -2.38 1.30
N VAL A 158 -9.41 -1.62 0.56
CA VAL A 158 -9.57 -1.72 -0.90
C VAL A 158 -8.69 -0.66 -1.55
N VAL A 159 -7.81 -1.07 -2.45
CA VAL A 159 -6.94 -0.18 -3.22
C VAL A 159 -7.08 -0.47 -4.70
N VAL A 160 -7.27 0.56 -5.51
CA VAL A 160 -7.45 0.44 -6.96
C VAL A 160 -6.56 1.41 -7.73
N ASN A 161 -6.27 1.11 -9.01
CA ASN A 161 -5.38 1.90 -9.85
C ASN A 161 -6.11 2.76 -10.92
N ARG A 162 -7.44 2.77 -10.92
CA ARG A 162 -8.28 3.59 -11.81
C ARG A 162 -9.35 4.30 -10.98
N PRO A 163 -10.05 5.31 -11.53
CA PRO A 163 -11.14 5.97 -10.82
C PRO A 163 -12.15 4.99 -10.23
N PHE A 164 -12.52 5.24 -8.97
CA PHE A 164 -13.46 4.38 -8.25
C PHE A 164 -14.88 4.64 -8.73
N THR A 165 -15.49 3.63 -9.32
CA THR A 165 -16.80 3.78 -9.93
C THR A 165 -17.93 3.76 -8.90
N ARG A 166 -19.10 4.26 -9.28
CA ARG A 166 -20.31 4.18 -8.45
C ARG A 166 -20.66 2.73 -8.12
N GLU A 167 -20.58 1.82 -9.09
CA GLU A 167 -20.83 0.39 -8.91
C GLU A 167 -19.90 -0.23 -7.87
N ALA A 168 -18.59 0.06 -7.95
CA ALA A 168 -17.61 -0.38 -6.96
C ALA A 168 -17.94 0.17 -5.55
N ALA A 169 -18.43 1.42 -5.47
CA ALA A 169 -18.86 2.02 -4.21
C ALA A 169 -20.06 1.31 -3.58
N GLU A 170 -21.01 0.89 -4.38
CA GLU A 170 -22.19 0.09 -3.94
C GLU A 170 -21.73 -1.27 -3.38
N MET A 171 -20.78 -1.95 -4.02
CA MET A 171 -20.19 -3.19 -3.52
C MET A 171 -19.51 -3.00 -2.16
N VAL A 172 -18.70 -1.96 -2.02
CA VAL A 172 -18.03 -1.63 -0.74
C VAL A 172 -19.05 -1.29 0.34
N ALA A 173 -20.09 -0.53 -0.01
CA ALA A 173 -21.17 -0.18 0.92
C ALA A 173 -21.99 -1.38 1.38
N ALA A 174 -22.10 -2.44 0.59
CA ALA A 174 -22.79 -3.68 0.94
C ALA A 174 -21.97 -4.57 1.91
N SER A 175 -20.67 -4.32 2.06
CA SER A 175 -19.75 -5.09 2.90
C SER A 175 -19.13 -4.22 4.01
N TYR A 176 -18.27 -4.81 4.84
CA TYR A 176 -17.51 -4.06 5.83
C TYR A 176 -16.05 -3.95 5.41
N PHE A 177 -15.64 -2.74 5.07
CA PHE A 177 -14.25 -2.35 4.83
C PHE A 177 -13.86 -1.18 5.73
N GLU A 178 -12.58 -1.03 6.00
CA GLU A 178 -12.05 0.05 6.82
C GLU A 178 -11.46 1.20 6.01
N VAL A 179 -10.96 0.91 4.82
CA VAL A 179 -10.30 1.88 3.93
C VAL A 179 -10.69 1.63 2.49
N VAL A 180 -10.88 2.70 1.74
CA VAL A 180 -10.88 2.72 0.28
C VAL A 180 -9.89 3.77 -0.20
N ALA A 181 -8.98 3.39 -1.08
CA ALA A 181 -8.03 4.28 -1.72
C ALA A 181 -8.08 4.13 -3.24
N ALA A 182 -8.20 5.24 -3.93
CA ALA A 182 -8.29 5.30 -5.39
C ALA A 182 -7.58 6.55 -5.94
N PRO A 183 -7.18 6.58 -7.21
CA PRO A 183 -6.59 7.79 -7.81
C PRO A 183 -7.59 8.93 -7.97
N ALA A 184 -8.86 8.62 -8.12
CA ALA A 184 -9.99 9.54 -8.21
C ALA A 184 -11.29 8.79 -7.93
N TYR A 185 -12.41 9.49 -7.83
CA TYR A 185 -13.76 8.94 -7.62
C TYR A 185 -14.71 9.50 -8.69
N GLU A 186 -15.55 8.65 -9.24
CA GLU A 186 -16.64 9.08 -10.12
C GLU A 186 -17.75 9.80 -9.35
N GLU A 187 -18.55 10.57 -10.06
CA GLU A 187 -19.69 11.29 -9.49
C GLU A 187 -20.66 10.31 -8.77
N GLY A 188 -21.01 10.66 -7.55
CA GLY A 188 -21.91 9.85 -6.69
C GLY A 188 -21.20 8.70 -5.94
N ALA A 189 -19.98 8.31 -6.29
CA ALA A 189 -19.27 7.23 -5.60
C ALA A 189 -18.91 7.60 -4.15
N VAL A 190 -18.44 8.81 -3.94
CA VAL A 190 -18.07 9.31 -2.60
C VAL A 190 -19.29 9.40 -1.68
N GLU A 191 -20.43 9.84 -2.19
CA GLU A 191 -21.67 9.96 -1.44
C GLU A 191 -22.15 8.60 -0.93
N ILE A 192 -22.06 7.55 -1.77
CA ILE A 192 -22.37 6.18 -1.38
C ILE A 192 -21.45 5.71 -0.27
N LEU A 193 -20.14 5.89 -0.44
CA LEU A 193 -19.14 5.48 0.54
C LEU A 193 -19.26 6.22 1.87
N LYS A 194 -19.60 7.51 1.87
CA LYS A 194 -19.84 8.33 3.07
C LYS A 194 -21.00 7.83 3.93
N GLY A 195 -21.92 7.01 3.38
CA GLY A 195 -22.91 6.28 4.15
C GLY A 195 -22.28 5.39 5.24
N ARG A 196 -21.03 4.99 5.08
CA ARG A 196 -20.23 4.24 6.06
C ARG A 196 -19.35 5.18 6.90
N LYS A 197 -19.87 5.75 7.96
CA LYS A 197 -19.22 6.79 8.81
C LYS A 197 -17.80 6.45 9.30
N ASN A 198 -17.49 5.16 9.47
CA ASN A 198 -16.18 4.71 9.97
C ASN A 198 -15.17 4.41 8.86
N LEU A 199 -15.61 4.40 7.59
CA LEU A 199 -14.76 4.17 6.43
C LEU A 199 -13.79 5.33 6.22
N ARG A 200 -12.52 5.06 5.94
CA ARG A 200 -11.55 6.06 5.46
C ARG A 200 -11.61 6.07 3.94
N ILE A 201 -11.81 7.24 3.37
CA ILE A 201 -11.87 7.44 1.91
C ILE A 201 -10.69 8.33 1.54
N MET A 202 -9.78 7.78 0.74
CA MET A 202 -8.53 8.44 0.36
C MET A 202 -8.45 8.58 -1.15
N GLU A 203 -8.28 9.82 -1.63
CA GLU A 203 -7.99 10.11 -3.01
C GLU A 203 -6.48 10.28 -3.18
N LEU A 204 -5.84 9.35 -3.85
CA LEU A 204 -4.39 9.28 -4.00
C LEU A 204 -4.05 9.24 -5.50
N PRO A 205 -3.91 10.39 -6.18
CA PRO A 205 -3.68 10.45 -7.63
C PRO A 205 -2.46 9.65 -8.10
N GLY A 206 -1.48 9.46 -7.22
CA GLY A 206 -0.31 8.60 -7.49
C GLY A 206 -0.64 7.15 -7.81
N LEU A 207 -1.80 6.63 -7.36
CA LEU A 207 -2.26 5.28 -7.70
C LEU A 207 -2.60 5.11 -9.20
N GLY A 208 -2.84 6.21 -9.92
CA GLY A 208 -3.04 6.19 -11.36
C GLY A 208 -1.74 6.22 -12.19
N ARG A 209 -0.57 6.35 -11.53
CA ARG A 209 0.76 6.49 -12.17
C ARG A 209 1.79 5.53 -11.57
N LEU A 210 1.37 4.34 -11.19
CA LEU A 210 2.24 3.35 -10.54
C LEU A 210 3.32 2.78 -11.45
N ASP A 211 3.13 2.83 -12.76
CA ASP A 211 4.12 2.48 -13.78
C ASP A 211 5.42 3.29 -13.64
N GLU A 212 5.31 4.56 -13.23
CA GLU A 212 6.48 5.42 -12.96
C GLU A 212 7.38 4.86 -11.84
N LEU A 213 6.84 4.04 -10.95
CA LEU A 213 7.53 3.47 -9.80
C LEU A 213 8.09 2.06 -10.03
N THR A 214 7.60 1.34 -11.04
CA THR A 214 7.88 -0.09 -11.25
C THR A 214 9.38 -0.43 -11.30
N GLN A 215 10.21 0.46 -11.85
CA GLN A 215 11.66 0.25 -12.00
C GLN A 215 12.49 1.04 -10.98
N SER A 216 11.87 1.52 -9.91
CA SER A 216 12.56 2.27 -8.87
C SER A 216 12.56 1.52 -7.54
N ALA A 217 13.72 1.52 -6.87
CA ALA A 217 13.90 0.97 -5.53
C ALA A 217 13.63 2.04 -4.46
N PHE A 218 13.25 1.59 -3.28
CA PHE A 218 13.28 2.39 -2.06
C PHE A 218 14.13 1.70 -0.98
N LEU A 219 14.56 2.47 -0.01
CA LEU A 219 15.29 1.97 1.13
C LEU A 219 14.32 1.29 2.09
N ASP A 220 14.46 -0.03 2.23
CA ASP A 220 13.67 -0.81 3.17
C ASP A 220 14.47 -1.00 4.46
N ILE A 221 13.90 -0.57 5.58
CA ILE A 221 14.52 -0.58 6.90
C ILE A 221 13.65 -1.37 7.86
N LYS A 222 14.21 -2.45 8.39
CA LYS A 222 13.56 -3.28 9.39
C LYS A 222 14.24 -3.16 10.74
N SER A 223 13.50 -2.73 11.77
CA SER A 223 13.96 -2.75 13.15
C SER A 223 14.05 -4.18 13.70
N LEU A 224 15.09 -4.47 14.45
CA LEU A 224 15.26 -5.71 15.20
C LEU A 224 14.85 -5.51 16.66
N ALA A 225 14.50 -6.61 17.34
CA ALA A 225 14.07 -6.57 18.72
C ALA A 225 15.17 -6.11 19.71
N ASP A 226 16.42 -6.26 19.33
CA ASP A 226 17.61 -5.85 20.10
C ASP A 226 18.01 -4.38 19.88
N GLY A 227 17.25 -3.64 19.06
CA GLY A 227 17.53 -2.26 18.69
C GLY A 227 18.39 -2.10 17.45
N GLY A 228 18.88 -3.20 16.86
CA GLY A 228 19.56 -3.17 15.56
C GLY A 228 18.59 -2.91 14.40
N ILE A 229 19.15 -2.71 13.22
CA ILE A 229 18.40 -2.53 11.98
C ILE A 229 18.97 -3.39 10.85
N VAL A 230 18.07 -3.91 10.00
CA VAL A 230 18.42 -4.46 8.69
C VAL A 230 18.06 -3.41 7.66
N VAL A 231 18.98 -3.13 6.75
CA VAL A 231 18.79 -2.19 5.65
C VAL A 231 18.98 -2.94 4.35
N GLN A 232 18.00 -2.83 3.46
CA GLN A 232 18.07 -3.43 2.13
C GLN A 232 17.45 -2.50 1.08
N LYS A 233 17.73 -2.75 -0.18
CA LYS A 233 16.92 -2.19 -1.27
C LYS A 233 15.62 -2.96 -1.35
N SER A 234 14.54 -2.28 -1.70
CA SER A 234 13.28 -2.94 -2.01
C SER A 234 13.42 -3.87 -3.21
N PHE A 235 12.52 -4.83 -3.31
CA PHE A 235 12.45 -5.66 -4.50
C PHE A 235 12.10 -4.81 -5.72
N VAL A 236 12.81 -5.03 -6.82
CA VAL A 236 12.49 -4.48 -8.14
C VAL A 236 12.38 -5.67 -9.08
N ASN A 237 11.18 -5.88 -9.64
CA ASN A 237 10.97 -6.96 -10.58
C ASN A 237 11.71 -6.69 -11.88
N ARG A 238 12.52 -7.66 -12.30
CA ARG A 238 13.27 -7.60 -13.58
C ARG A 238 12.60 -8.39 -14.69
N ILE A 239 11.59 -9.16 -14.35
CA ILE A 239 10.81 -9.95 -15.31
C ILE A 239 9.61 -9.09 -15.70
N LEU A 240 9.63 -8.55 -16.89
CA LEU A 240 8.62 -7.61 -17.39
C LEU A 240 7.80 -8.19 -18.53
N THR A 241 8.37 -9.13 -19.27
CA THR A 241 7.76 -9.75 -20.45
C THR A 241 8.04 -11.25 -20.48
N ASP A 242 7.32 -11.97 -21.30
CA ASP A 242 7.56 -13.41 -21.53
C ASP A 242 8.98 -13.67 -22.07
N ALA A 243 9.60 -12.71 -22.73
CA ALA A 243 10.96 -12.83 -23.26
C ALA A 243 12.04 -12.83 -22.17
N ASP A 244 11.71 -12.38 -20.96
CA ASP A 244 12.62 -12.41 -19.81
C ASP A 244 12.72 -13.81 -19.17
N PHE A 245 11.87 -14.76 -19.59
CA PHE A 245 11.95 -16.14 -19.15
C PHE A 245 12.87 -16.95 -20.07
N LEU A 246 13.82 -17.64 -19.47
CA LEU A 246 14.60 -18.64 -20.18
C LEU A 246 13.86 -19.98 -20.10
N PRO A 247 13.69 -20.72 -21.21
CA PRO A 247 13.14 -22.06 -21.15
C PRO A 247 14.01 -22.93 -20.23
N ALA A 248 13.38 -23.63 -19.30
CA ALA A 248 14.11 -24.61 -18.51
C ALA A 248 14.38 -25.85 -19.40
N GLU A 249 15.65 -26.15 -19.61
CA GLU A 249 16.09 -27.37 -20.27
C GLU A 249 16.60 -28.34 -19.21
N ALA A 250 16.06 -29.52 -19.18
CA ALA A 250 16.56 -30.62 -18.35
C ALA A 250 16.87 -31.82 -19.23
N THR A 251 18.10 -32.32 -19.12
CA THR A 251 18.52 -33.54 -19.81
C THR A 251 18.48 -34.70 -18.82
N ASP A 252 17.75 -35.73 -19.15
CA ASP A 252 17.68 -36.94 -18.33
C ASP A 252 18.97 -37.76 -18.41
N LYS A 253 19.08 -38.82 -17.59
CA LYS A 253 20.25 -39.70 -17.55
C LYS A 253 20.50 -40.48 -18.86
N ASN A 254 19.55 -40.48 -19.80
CA ASN A 254 19.66 -41.12 -21.12
C ASN A 254 20.01 -40.11 -22.23
N GLY A 255 20.26 -38.83 -21.87
CA GLY A 255 20.59 -37.79 -22.83
C GLY A 255 19.39 -37.17 -23.54
N VAL A 256 18.17 -37.44 -23.08
CA VAL A 256 16.94 -36.83 -23.63
C VAL A 256 16.73 -35.47 -23.00
N THR A 257 16.82 -34.43 -23.81
CA THR A 257 16.52 -33.06 -23.36
C THR A 257 15.03 -32.78 -23.45
N VAL A 258 14.42 -32.43 -22.35
CA VAL A 258 13.03 -31.98 -22.29
C VAL A 258 13.05 -30.47 -22.10
N THR A 259 12.50 -29.77 -23.08
CA THR A 259 12.28 -28.33 -22.98
C THR A 259 10.85 -28.10 -22.48
N ALA A 260 10.69 -27.50 -21.31
CA ALA A 260 9.37 -27.11 -20.84
C ALA A 260 8.93 -25.85 -21.62
N ALA A 261 8.22 -26.06 -22.70
CA ALA A 261 7.48 -25.02 -23.40
C ALA A 261 6.15 -24.81 -22.64
N GLY A 262 6.14 -23.89 -21.72
CA GLY A 262 5.00 -23.57 -20.90
C GLY A 262 5.45 -23.27 -19.46
N ALA A 263 6.08 -22.13 -19.26
CA ALA A 263 6.31 -21.64 -17.92
C ALA A 263 4.95 -21.38 -17.27
N VAL A 264 4.59 -22.20 -16.28
CA VAL A 264 3.61 -21.79 -15.29
C VAL A 264 4.27 -20.64 -14.55
N CYS A 265 3.94 -19.42 -14.94
CA CYS A 265 4.37 -18.22 -14.25
C CYS A 265 3.65 -18.18 -12.89
N SER A 266 4.19 -18.87 -11.91
CA SER A 266 3.81 -18.59 -10.53
C SER A 266 4.53 -17.30 -10.13
N LEU A 267 3.81 -16.19 -10.21
CA LEU A 267 4.27 -14.92 -9.64
C LEU A 267 4.31 -15.11 -8.13
N PHE A 268 5.46 -15.48 -7.59
CA PHE A 268 5.69 -15.41 -6.15
C PHE A 268 5.84 -13.94 -5.78
N ILE A 269 4.72 -13.31 -5.42
CA ILE A 269 4.79 -12.08 -4.63
C ILE A 269 5.31 -12.51 -3.27
N GLN A 270 6.62 -12.34 -3.05
CA GLN A 270 7.15 -12.42 -1.70
C GLN A 270 6.58 -11.24 -0.92
N THR A 271 5.48 -11.49 -0.21
CA THR A 271 5.11 -10.62 0.89
C THR A 271 6.25 -10.68 1.90
N PRO A 272 6.72 -9.53 2.43
CA PRO A 272 7.69 -9.56 3.51
C PRO A 272 7.11 -10.42 4.65
N THR A 273 7.70 -11.57 4.86
CA THR A 273 7.44 -12.37 6.05
C THR A 273 7.83 -11.53 7.26
N ARG A 274 6.97 -11.53 8.25
CA ARG A 274 7.02 -10.80 9.52
C ARG A 274 8.39 -10.80 10.17
#